data_98995dcbbf2f728cbccdbe9da1e75481
#
_entry.id   98995dcbbf2f728cbccdbe9da1e75481
#
_cell.length_a   1.000
_cell.length_b   1.000
_cell.length_c   1.000
_cell.angle_alpha   90.00
_cell.angle_beta   90.00
_cell.angle_gamma   90.00
#
_symmetry.space_group_name_H-M   'P 1'
#
loop_
_entity.id
_entity.type
_entity.pdbx_description
1 polymer ?
#
loop_
_entity_poly.entity_id
_entity_poly.type
_entity_poly.pdbx_seq_one_letter_code
_entity_poly.pdbx_strand_id
1 'polypeptide(L)'
;MTNTLNTAQNPLKHPVNASTRPVLKWLVLCAAATMVACASMGPATPEDVVKQRVNERWKSLVSGDFARSYGYTAPSFRGLISQDVYRGRIGSAVNWVAGEVATVECPEPIKCIARVRIDYKPLLRGRAGNTFSTYANETWVLEDGQWWAFEPLRGN
;
A
#
# COMPACT_ATOMS: atom_id res chain seq x y z
N MET A 1 70.56 19.07 33.15
CA MET A 1 70.51 19.59 34.53
C MET A 1 69.17 19.14 35.09
N THR A 2 69.27 18.04 35.77
CA THR A 2 69.04 17.88 37.23
C THR A 2 67.57 18.04 37.59
N ASN A 3 66.91 17.05 38.03
CA ASN A 3 66.98 16.19 39.22
C ASN A 3 65.51 16.12 39.74
N THR A 4 65.01 15.13 40.05
CA THR A 4 65.02 14.05 41.02
C THR A 4 63.75 13.99 41.84
N LEU A 5 63.26 12.73 41.93
CA LEU A 5 62.81 12.03 43.14
C LEU A 5 61.58 12.62 43.87
N ASN A 6 60.67 11.91 44.36
CA ASN A 6 60.63 10.60 44.97
C ASN A 6 59.30 10.45 45.70
N THR A 7 58.91 9.30 45.87
CA THR A 7 58.43 8.57 47.06
C THR A 7 56.94 8.39 47.25
N ALA A 8 56.54 7.23 46.92
CA ALA A 8 55.94 6.17 47.76
C ALA A 8 54.91 6.60 48.84
N GLN A 9 53.81 6.01 48.86
CA GLN A 9 53.38 4.94 49.79
C GLN A 9 51.93 4.59 49.68
N ASN A 10 51.70 3.33 49.58
CA ASN A 10 50.58 2.48 49.82
C ASN A 10 50.15 2.53 51.31
N PRO A 11 49.13 1.82 51.76
CA PRO A 11 47.83 1.32 51.25
C PRO A 11 46.69 1.57 52.25
N LEU A 12 45.47 1.52 51.83
CA LEU A 12 44.40 1.09 52.73
C LEU A 12 43.35 0.26 51.97
N LYS A 13 43.36 -0.97 52.30
CA LYS A 13 42.29 -1.94 52.01
C LYS A 13 40.97 -1.51 52.63
N HIS A 14 39.97 -1.39 51.82
CA HIS A 14 38.59 -1.55 52.32
C HIS A 14 37.86 -2.67 51.56
N PRO A 15 37.15 -3.53 52.23
CA PRO A 15 36.52 -4.70 51.63
C PRO A 15 35.30 -4.26 50.84
N VAL A 16 35.26 -4.66 49.59
CA VAL A 16 34.05 -4.62 48.75
C VAL A 16 33.06 -5.62 49.27
N ASN A 17 32.02 -5.10 49.89
CA ASN A 17 30.90 -5.92 50.29
C ASN A 17 30.05 -6.18 49.05
N ALA A 18 30.10 -7.38 48.56
CA ALA A 18 29.28 -7.92 47.50
C ALA A 18 27.83 -7.98 47.94
N SER A 19 27.04 -7.05 47.49
CA SER A 19 25.58 -7.17 47.48
C SER A 19 25.08 -7.07 46.03
N THR A 20 25.46 -8.07 45.28
CA THR A 20 24.85 -8.33 43.96
C THR A 20 23.74 -9.34 44.14
N ARG A 21 22.49 -8.86 44.18
CA ARG A 21 21.29 -9.64 43.84
C ARG A 21 20.05 -8.88 44.31
N PRO A 22 19.42 -8.06 43.43
CA PRO A 22 18.15 -8.51 42.87
C PRO A 22 17.84 -7.98 41.44
N VAL A 23 18.81 -7.44 40.70
CA VAL A 23 18.52 -6.85 39.37
C VAL A 23 18.33 -7.93 38.29
N LEU A 24 18.86 -9.15 38.50
CA LEU A 24 18.76 -10.21 37.49
C LEU A 24 17.39 -10.90 37.42
N LYS A 25 16.55 -10.77 38.45
CA LYS A 25 15.20 -11.38 38.44
C LYS A 25 14.17 -10.59 37.70
N TRP A 26 14.39 -9.30 37.42
CA TRP A 26 13.45 -8.44 36.69
C TRP A 26 13.67 -8.43 35.19
N LEU A 27 14.86 -8.81 34.71
CA LEU A 27 15.19 -8.87 33.28
C LEU A 27 14.64 -10.12 32.57
N VAL A 28 14.30 -11.16 33.30
CA VAL A 28 13.76 -12.40 32.71
C VAL A 28 12.24 -12.33 32.49
N LEU A 29 11.53 -11.41 33.16
CA LEU A 29 10.08 -11.30 33.05
C LEU A 29 9.61 -10.41 31.88
N CYS A 30 10.49 -9.59 31.29
CA CYS A 30 10.14 -8.74 30.13
C CYS A 30 10.34 -9.44 28.78
N ALA A 31 10.99 -10.59 28.71
CA ALA A 31 11.24 -11.30 27.45
C ALA A 31 10.09 -12.21 26.99
N ALA A 32 9.06 -12.41 27.81
CA ALA A 32 7.95 -13.32 27.51
C ALA A 32 6.69 -12.62 26.96
N ALA A 33 6.69 -11.28 26.83
CA ALA A 33 5.48 -10.52 26.44
C ALA A 33 5.44 -10.07 24.98
N THR A 34 6.40 -10.46 24.13
CA THR A 34 6.48 -9.99 22.73
C THR A 34 6.05 -11.01 21.68
N MET A 35 5.40 -12.11 22.05
CA MET A 35 4.98 -13.14 21.11
C MET A 35 3.46 -13.24 20.86
N VAL A 36 2.70 -12.17 21.07
CA VAL A 36 1.25 -12.19 20.78
C VAL A 36 0.85 -11.01 19.93
N ALA A 37 1.35 -10.94 18.70
CA ALA A 37 0.81 -10.04 17.68
C ALA A 37 1.01 -10.58 16.26
N CYS A 38 0.95 -11.90 16.07
CA CYS A 38 0.56 -12.47 14.80
C CYS A 38 -0.92 -12.85 14.90
N ALA A 39 -1.78 -11.83 15.05
CA ALA A 39 -3.20 -12.02 14.86
C ALA A 39 -3.39 -12.50 13.42
N SER A 40 -3.87 -13.70 13.26
CA SER A 40 -4.25 -14.40 12.07
C SER A 40 -4.94 -13.48 11.06
N MET A 41 -4.19 -12.91 10.13
CA MET A 41 -4.77 -12.52 8.85
C MET A 41 -5.04 -13.84 8.14
N GLY A 42 -6.29 -14.29 8.13
CA GLY A 42 -6.73 -15.36 7.24
C GLY A 42 -6.30 -15.05 5.81
N PRO A 43 -6.27 -16.03 4.92
CA PRO A 43 -5.97 -15.77 3.51
C PRO A 43 -6.92 -14.68 3.00
N ALA A 44 -6.36 -13.66 2.33
CA ALA A 44 -7.14 -12.56 1.76
C ALA A 44 -8.20 -13.12 0.80
N THR A 45 -9.44 -12.68 0.93
CA THR A 45 -10.51 -13.08 0.01
C THR A 45 -10.28 -12.46 -1.38
N PRO A 46 -10.86 -13.00 -2.44
CA PRO A 46 -10.84 -12.37 -3.76
C PRO A 46 -11.31 -10.91 -3.71
N GLU A 47 -12.36 -10.62 -2.93
CA GLU A 47 -12.91 -9.28 -2.75
C GLU A 47 -11.88 -8.33 -2.11
N ASP A 48 -11.15 -8.77 -1.10
CA ASP A 48 -10.12 -7.97 -0.43
C ASP A 48 -8.98 -7.65 -1.38
N VAL A 49 -8.51 -8.64 -2.14
CA VAL A 49 -7.44 -8.46 -3.14
C VAL A 49 -7.89 -7.50 -4.22
N VAL A 50 -9.09 -7.67 -4.77
CA VAL A 50 -9.62 -6.78 -5.81
C VAL A 50 -9.80 -5.38 -5.27
N LYS A 51 -10.37 -5.21 -4.06
CA LYS A 51 -10.54 -3.91 -3.41
C LYS A 51 -9.22 -3.15 -3.29
N GLN A 52 -8.17 -3.82 -2.84
CA GLN A 52 -6.84 -3.21 -2.75
C GLN A 52 -6.36 -2.76 -4.14
N ARG A 53 -6.42 -3.63 -5.14
CA ARG A 53 -5.92 -3.34 -6.49
C ARG A 53 -6.70 -2.23 -7.19
N VAL A 54 -8.02 -2.17 -6.99
CA VAL A 54 -8.87 -1.06 -7.48
C VAL A 54 -8.39 0.27 -6.89
N ASN A 55 -8.21 0.34 -5.57
CA ASN A 55 -7.76 1.55 -4.90
C ASN A 55 -6.37 2.00 -5.38
N GLU A 56 -5.44 1.07 -5.57
CA GLU A 56 -4.11 1.37 -6.11
C GLU A 56 -4.17 1.88 -7.56
N ARG A 57 -5.02 1.27 -8.40
CA ARG A 57 -5.26 1.74 -9.78
C ARG A 57 -5.82 3.15 -9.78
N TRP A 58 -6.86 3.44 -8.98
CA TRP A 58 -7.47 4.77 -8.90
C TRP A 58 -6.51 5.82 -8.32
N LYS A 59 -5.69 5.47 -7.36
CA LYS A 59 -4.60 6.34 -6.87
C LYS A 59 -3.67 6.74 -8.01
N SER A 60 -3.34 5.81 -8.91
CA SER A 60 -2.50 6.10 -10.08
C SER A 60 -3.22 7.01 -11.09
N LEU A 61 -4.52 6.80 -11.34
CA LEU A 61 -5.32 7.65 -12.23
C LEU A 61 -5.42 9.09 -11.69
N VAL A 62 -5.70 9.25 -10.39
CA VAL A 62 -5.80 10.56 -9.73
C VAL A 62 -4.47 11.31 -9.75
N SER A 63 -3.35 10.61 -9.60
CA SER A 63 -2.02 11.22 -9.68
C SER A 63 -1.53 11.48 -11.10
N GLY A 64 -2.29 11.06 -12.14
CA GLY A 64 -1.89 11.18 -13.53
C GLY A 64 -0.84 10.16 -13.98
N ASP A 65 -0.55 9.15 -13.14
CA ASP A 65 0.36 8.05 -13.50
C ASP A 65 -0.39 6.98 -14.32
N PHE A 66 -0.66 7.33 -15.58
CA PHE A 66 -1.36 6.44 -16.51
C PHE A 66 -0.56 5.19 -16.85
N ALA A 67 0.77 5.24 -16.76
CA ALA A 67 1.63 4.08 -16.99
C ALA A 67 1.38 3.01 -15.92
N ARG A 68 1.36 3.43 -14.66
CA ARG A 68 1.07 2.55 -13.54
C ARG A 68 -0.37 2.04 -13.59
N SER A 69 -1.34 2.91 -13.89
CA SER A 69 -2.74 2.51 -14.04
C SER A 69 -2.93 1.47 -15.15
N TYR A 70 -2.26 1.64 -16.29
CA TYR A 70 -2.23 0.67 -17.38
C TYR A 70 -1.69 -0.70 -16.94
N GLY A 71 -0.72 -0.72 -16.04
CA GLY A 71 -0.18 -1.94 -15.44
C GLY A 71 -1.18 -2.79 -14.67
N TYR A 72 -2.34 -2.23 -14.27
CA TYR A 72 -3.44 -2.96 -13.62
C TYR A 72 -4.42 -3.57 -14.62
N THR A 73 -4.35 -3.27 -15.91
CA THR A 73 -5.22 -3.89 -16.92
C THR A 73 -4.75 -5.30 -17.27
N ALA A 74 -5.67 -6.15 -17.75
CA ALA A 74 -5.40 -7.53 -18.06
C ALA A 74 -4.25 -7.69 -19.08
N PRO A 75 -3.36 -8.70 -18.94
CA PRO A 75 -2.32 -9.00 -19.94
C PRO A 75 -2.87 -9.14 -21.34
N SER A 76 -4.00 -9.84 -21.49
CA SER A 76 -4.73 -9.98 -22.75
C SER A 76 -5.12 -8.62 -23.36
N PHE A 77 -5.55 -7.65 -22.56
CA PHE A 77 -5.83 -6.29 -23.03
C PHE A 77 -4.54 -5.58 -23.49
N ARG A 78 -3.46 -5.65 -22.70
CA ARG A 78 -2.19 -5.00 -23.01
C ARG A 78 -1.52 -5.54 -24.29
N GLY A 79 -1.81 -6.78 -24.64
CA GLY A 79 -1.37 -7.35 -25.92
C GLY A 79 -2.04 -6.72 -27.15
N LEU A 80 -3.18 -6.06 -26.98
CA LEU A 80 -3.97 -5.47 -28.07
C LEU A 80 -3.94 -3.94 -28.08
N ILE A 81 -3.84 -3.32 -26.92
CA ILE A 81 -3.94 -1.87 -26.74
C ILE A 81 -2.66 -1.35 -26.09
N SER A 82 -1.99 -0.44 -26.77
CA SER A 82 -0.79 0.20 -26.23
C SER A 82 -1.12 1.16 -25.07
N GLN A 83 -0.11 1.46 -24.26
CA GLN A 83 -0.21 2.40 -23.16
C GLN A 83 -0.64 3.81 -23.63
N ASP A 84 -0.16 4.26 -24.79
CA ASP A 84 -0.51 5.59 -25.33
C ASP A 84 -1.99 5.66 -25.73
N VAL A 85 -2.51 4.61 -26.35
CA VAL A 85 -3.94 4.49 -26.67
C VAL A 85 -4.78 4.47 -25.40
N TYR A 86 -4.36 3.70 -24.38
CA TYR A 86 -5.03 3.68 -23.08
C TYR A 86 -5.05 5.07 -22.43
N ARG A 87 -3.92 5.76 -22.39
CA ARG A 87 -3.81 7.13 -21.86
C ARG A 87 -4.76 8.09 -22.57
N GLY A 88 -4.82 8.02 -23.89
CA GLY A 88 -5.75 8.85 -24.70
C GLY A 88 -7.21 8.61 -24.35
N ARG A 89 -7.59 7.35 -24.06
CA ARG A 89 -8.99 7.01 -23.72
C ARG A 89 -9.40 7.47 -22.31
N ILE A 90 -8.51 7.38 -21.33
CA ILE A 90 -8.85 7.61 -19.92
C ILE A 90 -8.53 9.03 -19.46
N GLY A 91 -7.50 9.66 -20.03
CA GLY A 91 -6.99 10.95 -19.55
C GLY A 91 -7.45 12.18 -20.33
N SER A 92 -8.18 12.03 -21.44
CA SER A 92 -8.38 13.13 -22.39
C SER A 92 -9.55 14.08 -22.08
N ALA A 93 -10.55 13.65 -21.30
CA ALA A 93 -11.79 14.39 -21.14
C ALA A 93 -12.03 14.95 -19.73
N VAL A 94 -11.31 14.48 -18.73
CA VAL A 94 -11.55 14.81 -17.32
C VAL A 94 -10.26 14.80 -16.50
N ASN A 95 -10.26 15.61 -15.43
CA ASN A 95 -9.30 15.46 -14.33
C ASN A 95 -9.93 14.62 -13.22
N TRP A 96 -9.35 13.48 -12.93
CA TRP A 96 -9.74 12.62 -11.81
C TRP A 96 -9.34 13.30 -10.50
N VAL A 97 -10.28 13.41 -9.56
CA VAL A 97 -10.06 14.06 -8.26
C VAL A 97 -9.96 13.02 -7.16
N ALA A 98 -10.84 12.02 -7.18
CA ALA A 98 -10.82 10.88 -6.26
C ALA A 98 -11.45 9.65 -6.93
N GLY A 99 -11.07 8.48 -6.45
CA GLY A 99 -11.70 7.20 -6.80
C GLY A 99 -11.60 6.27 -5.60
N GLU A 100 -12.74 5.85 -5.08
CA GLU A 100 -12.85 5.03 -3.88
C GLU A 100 -13.79 3.84 -4.14
N VAL A 101 -13.35 2.65 -3.74
CA VAL A 101 -14.17 1.46 -3.83
C VAL A 101 -15.32 1.55 -2.82
N ALA A 102 -16.56 1.49 -3.33
CA ALA A 102 -17.75 1.40 -2.51
C ALA A 102 -18.06 -0.06 -2.14
N THR A 103 -18.09 -0.97 -3.13
CA THR A 103 -18.32 -2.41 -2.93
C THR A 103 -17.50 -3.23 -3.92
N VAL A 104 -17.20 -4.46 -3.53
CA VAL A 104 -16.67 -5.50 -4.44
C VAL A 104 -17.52 -6.74 -4.24
N GLU A 105 -17.96 -7.35 -5.33
CA GLU A 105 -18.71 -8.58 -5.35
C GLU A 105 -18.08 -9.52 -6.37
N CYS A 106 -17.84 -10.78 -6.00
CA CYS A 106 -17.24 -11.78 -6.87
C CYS A 106 -18.27 -12.86 -7.20
N PRO A 107 -19.18 -12.64 -8.19
CA PRO A 107 -20.23 -13.61 -8.53
C PRO A 107 -19.69 -14.90 -9.15
N GLU A 108 -18.46 -14.88 -9.63
CA GLU A 108 -17.78 -16.03 -10.24
C GLU A 108 -16.35 -16.16 -9.68
N PRO A 109 -15.79 -17.37 -9.60
CA PRO A 109 -14.44 -17.58 -9.06
C PRO A 109 -13.33 -16.81 -9.80
N ILE A 110 -13.57 -16.41 -11.04
CA ILE A 110 -12.61 -15.72 -11.92
C ILE A 110 -13.05 -14.31 -12.28
N LYS A 111 -14.14 -13.79 -11.68
CA LYS A 111 -14.68 -12.48 -12.02
C LYS A 111 -15.25 -11.77 -10.80
N CYS A 112 -14.81 -10.55 -10.59
CA CYS A 112 -15.36 -9.63 -9.61
C CYS A 112 -15.86 -8.34 -10.26
N ILE A 113 -16.84 -7.71 -9.63
CA ILE A 113 -17.35 -6.39 -9.99
C ILE A 113 -17.05 -5.44 -8.84
N ALA A 114 -16.28 -4.41 -9.11
CA ALA A 114 -16.01 -3.34 -8.16
C ALA A 114 -16.85 -2.12 -8.52
N ARG A 115 -17.68 -1.66 -7.59
CA ARG A 115 -18.37 -0.37 -7.70
C ARG A 115 -17.49 0.71 -7.09
N VAL A 116 -17.11 1.70 -7.91
CA VAL A 116 -16.21 2.78 -7.52
C VAL A 116 -16.96 4.10 -7.54
N ARG A 117 -16.89 4.86 -6.46
CA ARG A 117 -17.27 6.27 -6.44
C ARG A 117 -16.14 7.09 -7.03
N ILE A 118 -16.46 7.94 -7.99
CA ILE A 118 -15.49 8.72 -8.74
C ILE A 118 -15.86 10.18 -8.64
N ASP A 119 -14.91 11.01 -8.21
CA ASP A 119 -15.01 12.47 -8.27
C ASP A 119 -14.10 12.98 -9.39
N TYR A 120 -14.63 13.87 -10.25
CA TYR A 120 -13.91 14.34 -11.42
C TYR A 120 -14.27 15.78 -11.77
N LYS A 121 -13.38 16.47 -12.51
CA LYS A 121 -13.58 17.79 -13.09
C LYS A 121 -13.55 17.68 -14.60
N PRO A 122 -14.67 17.98 -15.30
CA PRO A 122 -14.67 18.02 -16.78
C PRO A 122 -13.72 19.10 -17.31
N LEU A 123 -13.02 18.81 -18.41
CA LEU A 123 -12.17 19.77 -19.11
C LEU A 123 -12.96 20.63 -20.10
N LEU A 124 -14.30 20.57 -20.07
CA LEU A 124 -15.18 21.31 -20.98
C LEU A 124 -15.33 22.77 -20.56
N ARG A 125 -15.35 23.68 -21.55
CA ARG A 125 -15.65 25.09 -21.32
C ARG A 125 -17.03 25.27 -20.68
N GLY A 126 -17.15 26.17 -19.70
CA GLY A 126 -18.40 26.45 -18.95
C GLY A 126 -18.67 25.49 -17.76
N ARG A 127 -17.91 24.42 -17.61
CA ARG A 127 -17.97 23.51 -16.45
C ARG A 127 -16.61 23.35 -15.73
N ALA A 128 -15.62 24.10 -16.18
CA ALA A 128 -14.29 24.12 -15.58
C ALA A 128 -14.38 24.56 -14.10
N GLY A 129 -13.74 23.80 -13.23
CA GLY A 129 -13.69 24.11 -11.79
C GLY A 129 -14.70 23.36 -10.92
N ASN A 130 -15.86 22.94 -11.44
CA ASN A 130 -16.83 22.17 -10.66
C ASN A 130 -16.40 20.71 -10.54
N THR A 131 -16.52 20.15 -9.34
CA THR A 131 -16.34 18.72 -9.10
C THR A 131 -17.69 18.02 -9.19
N PHE A 132 -17.72 16.94 -9.94
CA PHE A 132 -18.88 16.05 -10.08
C PHE A 132 -18.55 14.68 -9.49
N SER A 133 -19.56 14.03 -8.95
CA SER A 133 -19.44 12.66 -8.43
C SER A 133 -20.32 11.72 -9.24
N THR A 134 -19.81 10.52 -9.49
CA THR A 134 -20.55 9.43 -10.14
C THR A 134 -20.11 8.09 -9.60
N TYR A 135 -20.79 7.03 -10.02
CA TYR A 135 -20.37 5.66 -9.77
C TYR A 135 -20.10 4.95 -11.10
N ALA A 136 -19.02 4.17 -11.12
CA ALA A 136 -18.72 3.25 -12.21
C ALA A 136 -18.57 1.82 -11.68
N ASN A 137 -18.96 0.85 -12.49
CA ASN A 137 -18.69 -0.56 -12.22
C ASN A 137 -17.48 -0.96 -13.06
N GLU A 138 -16.46 -1.49 -12.40
CA GLU A 138 -15.29 -2.07 -13.01
C GLU A 138 -15.36 -3.59 -12.92
N THR A 139 -15.15 -4.26 -14.03
CA THR A 139 -14.98 -5.72 -14.06
C THR A 139 -13.53 -6.07 -13.82
N TRP A 140 -13.29 -7.00 -12.93
CA TRP A 140 -11.96 -7.54 -12.63
C TRP A 140 -11.97 -9.03 -12.92
N VAL A 141 -10.93 -9.50 -13.61
CA VAL A 141 -10.79 -10.89 -14.04
C VAL A 141 -9.53 -11.52 -13.46
N LEU A 142 -9.61 -12.78 -13.12
CA LEU A 142 -8.46 -13.57 -12.68
C LEU A 142 -7.77 -14.15 -13.93
N GLU A 143 -6.55 -13.71 -14.22
CA GLU A 143 -5.73 -14.19 -15.32
C GLU A 143 -4.32 -14.44 -14.78
N ASP A 144 -3.74 -15.60 -15.04
CA ASP A 144 -2.42 -16.04 -14.55
C ASP A 144 -2.25 -15.93 -13.02
N GLY A 145 -3.30 -16.26 -12.27
CA GLY A 145 -3.29 -16.23 -10.80
C GLY A 145 -3.35 -14.83 -10.19
N GLN A 146 -3.61 -13.79 -10.98
CA GLN A 146 -3.70 -12.41 -10.51
C GLN A 146 -4.97 -11.73 -11.02
N TRP A 147 -5.51 -10.81 -10.22
CA TRP A 147 -6.69 -10.03 -10.57
C TRP A 147 -6.31 -8.78 -11.37
N TRP A 148 -7.00 -8.55 -12.51
CA TRP A 148 -6.76 -7.47 -13.45
C TRP A 148 -8.04 -6.73 -13.79
N ALA A 149 -7.93 -5.43 -14.02
CA ALA A 149 -9.02 -4.64 -14.57
C ALA A 149 -9.30 -5.08 -16.01
N PHE A 150 -10.53 -5.46 -16.30
CA PHE A 150 -11.01 -5.75 -17.63
C PHE A 150 -11.51 -4.47 -18.29
N GLU A 151 -10.84 -4.03 -19.33
CA GLU A 151 -11.24 -2.88 -20.13
C GLU A 151 -11.91 -3.38 -21.43
N PRO A 152 -13.19 -3.06 -21.66
CA PRO A 152 -13.84 -3.48 -22.89
C PRO A 152 -13.19 -2.80 -24.11
N LEU A 153 -12.92 -3.59 -25.14
CA LEU A 153 -12.52 -3.07 -26.44
C LEU A 153 -13.75 -2.41 -27.06
N ARG A 154 -13.94 -1.09 -26.84
CA ARG A 154 -14.96 -0.33 -27.57
C ARG A 154 -14.46 -0.21 -29.00
N GLY A 155 -15.16 -0.84 -29.94
CA GLY A 155 -15.02 -0.53 -31.36
C GLY A 155 -15.34 0.95 -31.60
N ASN A 156 -14.58 1.59 -32.45
CA ASN A 156 -14.88 2.92 -32.96
C ASN A 156 -16.20 2.89 -33.75
#